data_2fdbc7e82bdc74178f44995ac4c3b2ea
#
_entry.id   2fdbc7e82bdc74178f44995ac4c3b2ea
#
_cell.length_a   1.000
_cell.length_b   1.000
_cell.length_c   1.000
_cell.angle_alpha   90.00
_cell.angle_beta   90.00
_cell.angle_gamma   90.00
#
_symmetry.space_group_name_H-M   'P 1'
#
loop_
_entity.id
_entity.type
_entity.pdbx_description
1 polymer ?
#
loop_
_entity_poly.entity_id
_entity_poly.type
_entity_poly.pdbx_seq_one_letter_code
_entity_poly.pdbx_strand_id
1 'polypeptide(L)'
;MKKTAIILVNWNSYDLTAQCIRSLQQILNPVSITIILVDNNSEDGSGAAIKSTFPDVHFIQANDNKGFTGGNNLGIAYAIQEKFEYTLLLNNDTTVAKDFLLPLLHFMEEHPEAGAVQPLIYYHHQPTLIWNGGSYYHEWLGHPSIQYIGKKLSDTPLQNQRPVSVDWITGCAFLFRTSLLIQIGGLSNNLFMYFEDIDISLRIREKGYQLWLVPQSAIWHVGGMSNKNKEKTREGFVNPVVHYLNIRNRIWILKQYTRWFYLPTVVIFNSIYISGILLYFLARLRWGKFQTACKALLDGLLGQIEYITFSSTAAK
;
A
#
# COMPACT_ATOMS: atom_id res chain seq x y z
N MET A 1 -5.49 -8.83 -26.98
CA MET A 1 -4.56 -8.71 -25.82
C MET A 1 -5.28 -7.99 -24.70
N LYS A 2 -5.19 -8.52 -23.49
CA LYS A 2 -5.85 -7.94 -22.33
C LYS A 2 -5.16 -6.64 -21.90
N LYS A 3 -5.95 -5.57 -21.70
CA LYS A 3 -5.45 -4.25 -21.31
C LYS A 3 -5.21 -4.19 -19.80
N THR A 4 -4.01 -3.81 -19.38
CA THR A 4 -3.65 -3.64 -17.97
C THR A 4 -3.33 -2.17 -17.68
N ALA A 5 -4.02 -1.57 -16.69
CA ALA A 5 -3.69 -0.26 -16.14
C ALA A 5 -2.67 -0.45 -15.00
N ILE A 6 -1.60 0.36 -15.01
CA ILE A 6 -0.64 0.46 -13.90
C ILE A 6 -0.77 1.86 -13.31
N ILE A 7 -1.27 1.95 -12.07
CA ILE A 7 -1.55 3.21 -11.39
C ILE A 7 -0.39 3.53 -10.46
N LEU A 8 0.20 4.70 -10.65
CA LEU A 8 1.22 5.30 -9.80
C LEU A 8 0.66 6.59 -9.19
N VAL A 9 0.90 6.81 -7.90
CA VAL A 9 0.57 8.08 -7.24
C VAL A 9 1.86 8.80 -6.89
N ASN A 10 2.04 10.00 -7.45
CA ASN A 10 3.15 10.89 -7.13
C ASN A 10 2.71 11.93 -6.09
N TRP A 11 3.56 12.17 -5.09
CA TRP A 11 3.46 13.30 -4.19
C TRP A 11 4.86 13.74 -3.78
N ASN A 12 5.30 14.90 -4.28
CA ASN A 12 6.61 15.51 -4.00
C ASN A 12 7.81 14.56 -4.19
N SER A 13 7.82 13.78 -5.30
CA SER A 13 8.81 12.71 -5.48
C SER A 13 9.14 12.46 -6.96
N TYR A 14 9.86 13.41 -7.59
CA TYR A 14 10.26 13.26 -8.99
C TYR A 14 11.15 12.05 -9.24
N ASP A 15 12.29 11.96 -8.51
CA ASP A 15 13.34 10.98 -8.83
C ASP A 15 12.86 9.53 -8.71
N LEU A 16 12.16 9.19 -7.63
CA LEU A 16 11.63 7.84 -7.42
C LEU A 16 10.56 7.50 -8.45
N THR A 17 9.63 8.42 -8.70
CA THR A 17 8.57 8.22 -9.68
C THR A 17 9.15 8.05 -11.09
N ALA A 18 10.12 8.87 -11.47
CA ALA A 18 10.81 8.75 -12.77
C ALA A 18 11.57 7.42 -12.89
N GLN A 19 12.23 6.96 -11.82
CA GLN A 19 12.90 5.66 -11.80
C GLN A 19 11.90 4.51 -11.96
N CYS A 20 10.76 4.57 -11.27
CA CYS A 20 9.69 3.58 -11.39
C CYS A 20 9.16 3.52 -12.83
N ILE A 21 8.80 4.67 -13.44
CA ILE A 21 8.30 4.73 -14.81
C ILE A 21 9.33 4.16 -15.80
N ARG A 22 10.63 4.52 -15.68
CA ARG A 22 11.68 3.97 -16.55
C ARG A 22 11.80 2.45 -16.42
N SER A 23 11.63 1.88 -15.22
CA SER A 23 11.63 0.42 -15.03
C SER A 23 10.43 -0.24 -15.70
N LEU A 24 9.25 0.40 -15.65
CA LEU A 24 8.04 -0.07 -16.31
C LEU A 24 8.15 -0.02 -17.84
N GLN A 25 8.82 0.99 -18.41
CA GLN A 25 9.07 1.09 -19.85
C GLN A 25 10.00 0.00 -20.40
N GLN A 26 10.75 -0.69 -19.51
CA GLN A 26 11.66 -1.80 -19.88
C GLN A 26 11.02 -3.18 -19.81
N ILE A 27 9.74 -3.28 -19.46
CA ILE A 27 9.04 -4.56 -19.35
C ILE A 27 9.04 -5.29 -20.69
N LEU A 28 9.41 -6.57 -20.66
CA LEU A 28 9.32 -7.45 -21.81
C LEU A 28 7.84 -7.75 -22.08
N ASN A 29 7.41 -7.45 -23.30
CA ASN A 29 5.99 -7.43 -23.63
C ASN A 29 5.50 -8.57 -24.52
N PRO A 30 4.32 -9.19 -24.18
CA PRO A 30 3.25 -9.13 -25.13
C PRO A 30 1.93 -8.50 -24.58
N VAL A 31 1.97 -7.71 -23.51
CA VAL A 31 0.78 -7.19 -22.83
C VAL A 31 0.59 -5.71 -23.14
N SER A 32 -0.64 -5.30 -23.49
CA SER A 32 -1.00 -3.88 -23.63
C SER A 32 -1.08 -3.25 -22.23
N ILE A 33 -0.07 -2.46 -21.85
CA ILE A 33 -0.05 -1.71 -20.60
C ILE A 33 -0.26 -0.21 -20.83
N THR A 34 -0.96 0.42 -19.91
CA THR A 34 -1.05 1.89 -19.81
C THR A 34 -0.61 2.30 -18.43
N ILE A 35 0.41 3.14 -18.34
CA ILE A 35 0.83 3.76 -17.08
C ILE A 35 -0.06 4.96 -16.84
N ILE A 36 -0.74 4.98 -15.69
CA ILE A 36 -1.59 6.08 -15.23
C ILE A 36 -0.88 6.71 -14.06
N LEU A 37 -0.44 7.94 -14.21
CA LEU A 37 0.18 8.70 -13.14
C LEU A 37 -0.82 9.69 -12.56
N VAL A 38 -1.10 9.57 -11.29
CA VAL A 38 -1.88 10.55 -10.53
C VAL A 38 -0.91 11.43 -9.75
N ASP A 39 -0.82 12.71 -10.10
CA ASP A 39 -0.13 13.68 -9.25
C ASP A 39 -1.07 14.16 -8.15
N ASN A 40 -0.73 13.81 -6.92
CA ASN A 40 -1.56 14.02 -5.74
C ASN A 40 -1.37 15.43 -5.15
N ASN A 41 -1.42 16.45 -6.03
CA ASN A 41 -1.19 17.86 -5.73
C ASN A 41 0.22 18.13 -5.15
N SER A 42 1.26 17.77 -5.92
CA SER A 42 2.65 18.04 -5.55
C SER A 42 2.97 19.54 -5.60
N GLU A 43 3.63 20.04 -4.55
CA GLU A 43 4.00 21.46 -4.41
C GLU A 43 5.45 21.74 -4.87
N ASP A 44 6.27 20.69 -5.08
CA ASP A 44 7.67 20.76 -5.46
C ASP A 44 7.92 20.84 -6.97
N GLY A 45 6.84 20.90 -7.78
CA GLY A 45 6.92 20.88 -9.23
C GLY A 45 7.15 19.51 -9.86
N SER A 46 7.24 18.43 -9.05
CA SER A 46 7.50 17.07 -9.55
C SER A 46 6.43 16.58 -10.53
N GLY A 47 5.14 16.89 -10.28
CA GLY A 47 4.06 16.52 -11.17
C GLY A 47 4.23 17.07 -12.58
N ALA A 48 4.49 18.37 -12.71
CA ALA A 48 4.72 19.01 -14.00
C ALA A 48 5.98 18.48 -14.71
N ALA A 49 7.06 18.27 -13.95
CA ALA A 49 8.30 17.72 -14.46
C ALA A 49 8.13 16.29 -15.02
N ILE A 50 7.40 15.42 -14.30
CA ILE A 50 7.12 14.04 -14.75
C ILE A 50 6.26 14.07 -16.01
N LYS A 51 5.19 14.89 -16.04
CA LYS A 51 4.32 15.04 -17.21
C LYS A 51 5.11 15.44 -18.46
N SER A 52 6.08 16.35 -18.32
CA SER A 52 6.95 16.79 -19.41
C SER A 52 7.94 15.71 -19.84
N THR A 53 8.51 14.96 -18.87
CA THR A 53 9.54 13.94 -19.14
C THR A 53 8.97 12.67 -19.75
N PHE A 54 7.73 12.31 -19.41
CA PHE A 54 7.07 11.07 -19.83
C PHE A 54 5.73 11.36 -20.53
N PRO A 55 5.73 11.90 -21.76
CA PRO A 55 4.50 12.31 -22.46
C PRO A 55 3.54 11.15 -22.78
N ASP A 56 4.04 9.91 -22.85
CA ASP A 56 3.24 8.71 -23.13
C ASP A 56 2.49 8.18 -21.90
N VAL A 57 2.75 8.73 -20.72
CA VAL A 57 2.05 8.36 -19.50
C VAL A 57 0.73 9.11 -19.40
N HIS A 58 -0.37 8.39 -19.12
CA HIS A 58 -1.65 9.06 -18.86
C HIS A 58 -1.59 9.82 -17.54
N PHE A 59 -1.66 11.14 -17.59
CA PHE A 59 -1.47 12.01 -16.44
C PHE A 59 -2.80 12.54 -15.90
N ILE A 60 -3.03 12.34 -14.58
CA ILE A 60 -4.19 12.86 -13.85
C ILE A 60 -3.69 13.82 -12.76
N GLN A 61 -4.17 15.08 -12.76
CA GLN A 61 -3.90 16.05 -11.71
C GLN A 61 -4.99 16.01 -10.64
N ALA A 62 -4.65 15.74 -9.40
CA ALA A 62 -5.56 15.91 -8.27
C ALA A 62 -5.59 17.41 -7.83
N ASN A 63 -6.75 17.86 -7.36
CA ASN A 63 -6.93 19.25 -6.89
C ASN A 63 -6.35 19.47 -5.49
N ASP A 64 -6.21 18.40 -4.71
CA ASP A 64 -5.72 18.38 -3.33
C ASP A 64 -5.02 17.06 -3.04
N ASN A 65 -4.23 16.98 -1.97
CA ASN A 65 -3.63 15.73 -1.51
C ASN A 65 -4.71 14.83 -0.89
N LYS A 66 -5.13 13.82 -1.65
CA LYS A 66 -6.16 12.83 -1.26
C LYS A 66 -5.60 11.61 -0.52
N GLY A 67 -4.34 11.63 -0.15
CA GLY A 67 -3.63 10.47 0.41
C GLY A 67 -3.43 9.35 -0.59
N PHE A 68 -2.98 8.22 -0.10
CA PHE A 68 -2.76 7.04 -0.93
C PHE A 68 -4.08 6.51 -1.52
N THR A 69 -5.12 6.45 -0.69
CA THR A 69 -6.41 5.89 -1.11
C THR A 69 -7.09 6.73 -2.18
N GLY A 70 -7.22 8.03 -1.94
CA GLY A 70 -7.90 8.92 -2.89
C GLY A 70 -7.13 9.11 -4.19
N GLY A 71 -5.78 9.18 -4.12
CA GLY A 71 -4.94 9.22 -5.32
C GLY A 71 -5.11 7.97 -6.19
N ASN A 72 -5.04 6.78 -5.58
CA ASN A 72 -5.27 5.53 -6.31
C ASN A 72 -6.70 5.43 -6.84
N ASN A 73 -7.72 5.88 -6.11
CA ASN A 73 -9.11 5.86 -6.57
C ASN A 73 -9.34 6.72 -7.82
N LEU A 74 -8.62 7.82 -8.01
CA LEU A 74 -8.66 8.59 -9.27
C LEU A 74 -8.18 7.74 -10.45
N GLY A 75 -7.06 7.03 -10.28
CA GLY A 75 -6.55 6.11 -11.29
C GLY A 75 -7.49 4.91 -11.52
N ILE A 76 -8.06 4.34 -10.46
CA ILE A 76 -9.04 3.23 -10.54
C ILE A 76 -10.28 3.69 -11.32
N ALA A 77 -10.80 4.88 -11.05
CA ALA A 77 -11.96 5.41 -11.78
C ALA A 77 -11.68 5.51 -13.28
N TYR A 78 -10.50 6.00 -13.67
CA TYR A 78 -10.08 6.03 -15.07
C TYR A 78 -9.93 4.60 -15.66
N ALA A 79 -9.33 3.66 -14.92
CA ALA A 79 -9.17 2.29 -15.38
C ALA A 79 -10.52 1.60 -15.62
N ILE A 80 -11.52 1.87 -14.78
CA ILE A 80 -12.89 1.39 -14.93
C ILE A 80 -13.56 2.03 -16.16
N GLN A 81 -13.45 3.35 -16.33
CA GLN A 81 -14.03 4.09 -17.44
C GLN A 81 -13.48 3.59 -18.79
N GLU A 82 -12.17 3.37 -18.90
CA GLU A 82 -11.47 2.89 -20.09
C GLU A 82 -11.53 1.35 -20.26
N LYS A 83 -12.27 0.67 -19.38
CA LYS A 83 -12.53 -0.78 -19.45
C LYS A 83 -11.26 -1.63 -19.47
N PHE A 84 -10.27 -1.30 -18.64
CA PHE A 84 -9.12 -2.16 -18.43
C PHE A 84 -9.56 -3.49 -17.79
N GLU A 85 -8.97 -4.60 -18.20
CA GLU A 85 -9.27 -5.92 -17.63
C GLU A 85 -8.61 -6.10 -16.27
N TYR A 86 -7.36 -5.60 -16.15
CA TYR A 86 -6.58 -5.66 -14.93
C TYR A 86 -6.13 -4.26 -14.52
N THR A 87 -6.07 -4.03 -13.21
CA THR A 87 -5.57 -2.81 -12.60
C THR A 87 -4.52 -3.15 -11.57
N LEU A 88 -3.30 -2.67 -11.77
CA LEU A 88 -2.19 -2.77 -10.81
C LEU A 88 -2.04 -1.44 -10.09
N LEU A 89 -2.20 -1.44 -8.76
CA LEU A 89 -1.71 -0.34 -7.92
C LEU A 89 -0.24 -0.62 -7.63
N LEU A 90 0.64 0.33 -7.89
CA LEU A 90 2.08 0.17 -7.70
C LEU A 90 2.65 1.43 -7.05
N ASN A 91 3.39 1.27 -5.96
CA ASN A 91 4.08 2.39 -5.33
C ASN A 91 5.11 3.01 -6.28
N ASN A 92 5.15 4.33 -6.30
CA ASN A 92 6.08 5.10 -7.15
C ASN A 92 7.55 5.01 -6.71
N ASP A 93 7.84 4.44 -5.53
CA ASP A 93 9.19 4.18 -5.00
C ASP A 93 9.62 2.71 -5.20
N THR A 94 9.15 2.09 -6.28
CA THR A 94 9.51 0.72 -6.69
C THR A 94 10.27 0.68 -8.00
N THR A 95 11.04 -0.39 -8.20
CA THR A 95 11.53 -0.81 -9.51
C THR A 95 11.10 -2.26 -9.76
N VAL A 96 10.83 -2.59 -11.02
CA VAL A 96 10.27 -3.90 -11.38
C VAL A 96 11.23 -4.72 -12.22
N ALA A 97 11.16 -6.06 -12.11
CA ALA A 97 11.83 -6.96 -13.02
C ALA A 97 11.21 -6.85 -14.42
N LYS A 98 12.01 -7.07 -15.48
CA LYS A 98 11.54 -6.93 -16.87
C LYS A 98 10.36 -7.85 -17.21
N ASP A 99 10.24 -8.97 -16.54
CA ASP A 99 9.20 -10.00 -16.72
C ASP A 99 8.17 -10.04 -15.59
N PHE A 100 8.18 -9.06 -14.67
CA PHE A 100 7.39 -9.13 -13.42
C PHE A 100 5.88 -9.27 -13.65
N LEU A 101 5.35 -8.64 -14.69
CA LEU A 101 3.89 -8.57 -14.89
C LEU A 101 3.30 -9.88 -15.45
N LEU A 102 4.06 -10.57 -16.31
CA LEU A 102 3.57 -11.75 -17.03
C LEU A 102 3.16 -12.91 -16.10
N PRO A 103 3.97 -13.31 -15.08
CA PRO A 103 3.56 -14.35 -14.15
C PRO A 103 2.29 -14.00 -13.35
N LEU A 104 2.10 -12.72 -13.00
CA LEU A 104 0.90 -12.27 -12.29
C LEU A 104 -0.35 -12.41 -13.16
N LEU A 105 -0.28 -11.99 -14.42
CA LEU A 105 -1.38 -12.09 -15.35
C LEU A 105 -1.74 -13.55 -15.69
N HIS A 106 -0.73 -14.40 -15.94
CA HIS A 106 -0.95 -15.83 -16.19
C HIS A 106 -1.65 -16.48 -15.00
N PHE A 107 -1.17 -16.22 -13.78
CA PHE A 107 -1.80 -16.74 -12.58
C PHE A 107 -3.27 -16.31 -12.46
N MET A 108 -3.55 -15.02 -12.69
CA MET A 108 -4.93 -14.52 -12.67
C MET A 108 -5.81 -15.15 -13.72
N GLU A 109 -5.28 -15.50 -14.89
CA GLU A 109 -6.04 -16.15 -15.97
C GLU A 109 -6.36 -17.60 -15.67
N GLU A 110 -5.41 -18.33 -15.10
CA GLU A 110 -5.56 -19.76 -14.75
C GLU A 110 -6.39 -19.97 -13.49
N HIS A 111 -6.52 -18.93 -12.63
CA HIS A 111 -7.18 -18.96 -11.32
C HIS A 111 -8.34 -17.96 -11.23
N PRO A 112 -9.55 -18.30 -11.71
CA PRO A 112 -10.72 -17.42 -11.61
C PRO A 112 -11.10 -17.04 -10.18
N GLU A 113 -10.79 -17.88 -9.20
CA GLU A 113 -10.99 -17.64 -7.77
C GLU A 113 -10.03 -16.58 -7.18
N ALA A 114 -8.92 -16.27 -7.87
CA ALA A 114 -8.00 -15.23 -7.46
C ALA A 114 -8.62 -13.84 -7.75
N GLY A 115 -8.94 -13.10 -6.70
CA GLY A 115 -9.42 -11.72 -6.78
C GLY A 115 -8.28 -10.73 -7.01
N ALA A 116 -7.14 -10.99 -6.39
CA ALA A 116 -5.94 -10.19 -6.56
C ALA A 116 -4.66 -10.96 -6.24
N VAL A 117 -3.54 -10.47 -6.78
CA VAL A 117 -2.22 -11.06 -6.60
C VAL A 117 -1.15 -9.99 -6.36
N GLN A 118 -0.07 -10.39 -5.66
CA GLN A 118 1.13 -9.56 -5.49
C GLN A 118 2.39 -10.30 -5.97
N PRO A 119 3.43 -9.56 -6.41
CA PRO A 119 4.76 -10.10 -6.63
C PRO A 119 5.48 -10.36 -5.30
N LEU A 120 6.59 -11.08 -5.36
CA LEU A 120 7.59 -11.10 -4.30
C LEU A 120 8.30 -9.74 -4.25
N ILE A 121 8.38 -9.15 -3.05
CA ILE A 121 8.91 -7.81 -2.88
C ILE A 121 10.23 -7.87 -2.11
N TYR A 122 11.28 -7.29 -2.68
CA TYR A 122 12.59 -7.16 -2.08
C TYR A 122 12.87 -5.74 -1.60
N TYR A 123 13.86 -5.58 -0.71
CA TYR A 123 14.40 -4.27 -0.39
C TYR A 123 15.20 -3.71 -1.56
N HIS A 124 14.98 -2.46 -1.94
CA HIS A 124 15.76 -1.83 -3.01
C HIS A 124 17.25 -1.68 -2.67
N HIS A 125 17.58 -1.30 -1.43
CA HIS A 125 18.96 -1.12 -0.97
C HIS A 125 19.65 -2.42 -0.55
N GLN A 126 18.91 -3.52 -0.43
CA GLN A 126 19.41 -4.88 -0.19
C GLN A 126 18.66 -5.87 -1.09
N PRO A 127 18.94 -5.88 -2.40
CA PRO A 127 18.09 -6.48 -3.43
C PRO A 127 17.96 -8.00 -3.36
N THR A 128 18.74 -8.66 -2.50
CA THR A 128 18.64 -10.10 -2.23
C THR A 128 17.78 -10.44 -1.01
N LEU A 129 17.39 -9.44 -0.22
CA LEU A 129 16.60 -9.64 0.98
C LEU A 129 15.11 -9.31 0.73
N ILE A 130 14.26 -10.21 1.16
CA ILE A 130 12.80 -10.10 1.05
C ILE A 130 12.30 -8.98 1.98
N TRP A 131 11.49 -8.06 1.42
CA TRP A 131 10.73 -7.07 2.16
C TRP A 131 9.33 -7.61 2.52
N ASN A 132 8.67 -8.32 1.58
CA ASN A 132 7.39 -8.98 1.81
C ASN A 132 7.34 -10.31 1.03
N GLY A 133 7.31 -11.42 1.77
CA GLY A 133 7.21 -12.78 1.25
C GLY A 133 5.88 -13.45 1.59
N GLY A 134 4.81 -12.67 1.72
CA GLY A 134 3.46 -13.09 2.06
C GLY A 134 2.95 -12.43 3.33
N SER A 135 1.64 -12.26 3.41
CA SER A 135 1.02 -11.47 4.47
C SER A 135 -0.20 -12.18 5.04
N TYR A 136 -0.29 -12.24 6.38
CA TYR A 136 -1.34 -12.96 7.10
C TYR A 136 -2.04 -12.06 8.10
N TYR A 137 -3.32 -12.32 8.36
CA TYR A 137 -4.13 -11.58 9.31
C TYR A 137 -4.62 -12.50 10.42
N HIS A 138 -4.09 -12.32 11.61
CA HIS A 138 -4.47 -13.09 12.80
C HIS A 138 -5.79 -12.56 13.35
N GLU A 139 -6.93 -13.07 12.87
CA GLU A 139 -8.27 -12.58 13.21
C GLU A 139 -8.51 -12.53 14.73
N TRP A 140 -8.02 -13.53 15.47
CA TRP A 140 -8.18 -13.62 16.93
C TRP A 140 -7.39 -12.57 17.74
N LEU A 141 -6.41 -11.88 17.09
CA LEU A 141 -5.66 -10.75 17.65
C LEU A 141 -6.00 -9.42 16.95
N GLY A 142 -6.65 -9.46 15.78
CA GLY A 142 -6.79 -8.29 14.92
C GLY A 142 -5.41 -7.72 14.50
N HIS A 143 -4.47 -8.60 14.14
CA HIS A 143 -3.08 -8.21 13.89
C HIS A 143 -2.55 -8.74 12.56
N PRO A 144 -2.07 -7.85 11.65
CA PRO A 144 -1.40 -8.25 10.43
C PRO A 144 0.04 -8.66 10.70
N SER A 145 0.54 -9.64 9.94
CA SER A 145 1.95 -10.03 9.93
C SER A 145 2.46 -10.18 8.50
N ILE A 146 3.76 -10.00 8.31
CA ILE A 146 4.47 -10.20 7.05
C ILE A 146 5.53 -11.28 7.27
N GLN A 147 5.62 -12.21 6.31
CA GLN A 147 6.56 -13.33 6.38
C GLN A 147 7.88 -13.01 5.68
N TYR A 148 8.93 -13.67 6.15
CA TYR A 148 10.26 -13.72 5.56
C TYR A 148 10.98 -12.36 5.43
N ILE A 149 10.57 -11.33 6.18
CA ILE A 149 11.25 -10.03 6.21
C ILE A 149 12.74 -10.22 6.54
N GLY A 150 13.63 -9.66 5.71
CA GLY A 150 15.07 -9.69 5.89
C GLY A 150 15.74 -11.04 5.60
N LYS A 151 14.99 -12.03 5.10
CA LYS A 151 15.55 -13.32 4.66
C LYS A 151 15.90 -13.32 3.18
N LYS A 152 16.86 -14.15 2.77
CA LYS A 152 17.11 -14.44 1.36
C LYS A 152 16.07 -15.41 0.84
N LEU A 153 15.77 -15.37 -0.46
CA LEU A 153 14.84 -16.31 -1.10
C LEU A 153 15.23 -17.76 -0.87
N SER A 154 16.53 -18.08 -0.98
CA SER A 154 17.09 -19.42 -0.74
C SER A 154 16.78 -20.00 0.64
N ASP A 155 16.55 -19.13 1.63
CA ASP A 155 16.34 -19.51 3.02
C ASP A 155 14.85 -19.66 3.36
N THR A 156 13.99 -19.69 2.33
CA THR A 156 12.54 -19.75 2.47
C THR A 156 11.92 -20.80 1.53
N PRO A 157 10.72 -21.32 1.85
CA PRO A 157 9.99 -22.20 0.93
C PRO A 157 9.65 -21.57 -0.42
N LEU A 158 9.67 -20.22 -0.53
CA LEU A 158 9.38 -19.48 -1.76
C LEU A 158 10.42 -19.74 -2.88
N GLN A 159 11.61 -20.27 -2.54
CA GLN A 159 12.60 -20.69 -3.53
C GLN A 159 12.04 -21.68 -4.56
N ASN A 160 11.03 -22.45 -4.21
CA ASN A 160 10.36 -23.39 -5.11
C ASN A 160 9.46 -22.69 -6.14
N GLN A 161 9.36 -21.36 -6.13
CA GLN A 161 8.58 -20.54 -7.07
C GLN A 161 7.08 -20.91 -7.13
N ARG A 162 6.53 -21.55 -6.10
CA ARG A 162 5.10 -21.90 -6.03
C ARG A 162 4.30 -20.73 -5.48
N PRO A 163 3.18 -20.35 -6.13
CA PRO A 163 2.24 -19.38 -5.59
C PRO A 163 1.74 -19.78 -4.20
N VAL A 164 1.55 -18.79 -3.34
CA VAL A 164 1.14 -18.98 -1.94
C VAL A 164 -0.10 -18.15 -1.66
N SER A 165 -1.15 -18.78 -1.10
CA SER A 165 -2.34 -18.07 -0.63
C SER A 165 -1.98 -17.21 0.58
N VAL A 166 -2.49 -15.98 0.60
CA VAL A 166 -2.23 -14.98 1.65
C VAL A 166 -3.54 -14.39 2.15
N ASP A 167 -3.53 -13.78 3.33
CA ASP A 167 -4.74 -13.16 3.89
C ASP A 167 -4.93 -11.72 3.46
N TRP A 168 -3.84 -11.03 3.15
CA TRP A 168 -3.88 -9.66 2.63
C TRP A 168 -2.68 -9.40 1.71
N ILE A 169 -2.81 -8.42 0.84
CA ILE A 169 -1.81 -7.99 -0.14
C ILE A 169 -1.41 -6.57 0.21
N THR A 170 -0.10 -6.29 0.22
CA THR A 170 0.41 -4.96 0.52
C THR A 170 0.10 -3.95 -0.57
N GLY A 171 -0.24 -2.72 -0.18
CA GLY A 171 -0.46 -1.59 -1.08
C GLY A 171 0.72 -1.24 -1.98
N CYS A 172 1.91 -1.82 -1.72
CA CYS A 172 3.11 -1.61 -2.55
C CYS A 172 2.95 -2.09 -3.99
N ALA A 173 2.32 -3.26 -4.21
CA ALA A 173 2.05 -3.80 -5.55
C ALA A 173 0.85 -4.75 -5.49
N PHE A 174 -0.27 -4.34 -6.06
CA PHE A 174 -1.56 -4.99 -5.91
C PHE A 174 -2.28 -5.08 -7.27
N LEU A 175 -2.22 -6.24 -7.92
CA LEU A 175 -2.91 -6.49 -9.20
C LEU A 175 -4.30 -7.08 -8.96
N PHE A 176 -5.33 -6.39 -9.47
CA PHE A 176 -6.74 -6.77 -9.37
C PHE A 176 -7.35 -7.13 -10.73
N ARG A 177 -8.44 -7.90 -10.71
CA ARG A 177 -9.45 -7.82 -11.76
C ARG A 177 -10.17 -6.48 -11.62
N THR A 178 -10.19 -5.67 -12.67
CA THR A 178 -10.87 -4.36 -12.63
C THR A 178 -12.37 -4.51 -12.31
N SER A 179 -13.01 -5.57 -12.79
CA SER A 179 -14.40 -5.89 -12.48
C SER A 179 -14.66 -6.09 -10.97
N LEU A 180 -13.68 -6.61 -10.24
CA LEU A 180 -13.78 -6.74 -8.77
C LEU A 180 -13.70 -5.38 -8.09
N LEU A 181 -12.86 -4.46 -8.56
CA LEU A 181 -12.81 -3.09 -8.03
C LEU A 181 -14.15 -2.37 -8.16
N ILE A 182 -14.90 -2.62 -9.25
CA ILE A 182 -16.28 -2.09 -9.40
C ILE A 182 -17.20 -2.66 -8.30
N GLN A 183 -17.12 -3.97 -8.04
CA GLN A 183 -17.98 -4.64 -7.06
C GLN A 183 -17.74 -4.21 -5.62
N ILE A 184 -16.48 -3.87 -5.29
CA ILE A 184 -16.07 -3.48 -3.92
C ILE A 184 -15.94 -1.97 -3.73
N GLY A 185 -16.06 -1.16 -4.80
CA GLY A 185 -16.03 0.31 -4.73
C GLY A 185 -14.62 0.91 -4.53
N GLY A 186 -13.57 0.22 -4.95
CA GLY A 186 -12.18 0.71 -4.82
C GLY A 186 -11.64 0.71 -3.39
N LEU A 187 -10.64 1.57 -3.11
CA LEU A 187 -10.07 1.76 -1.77
C LEU A 187 -10.99 2.64 -0.89
N SER A 188 -11.01 2.36 0.42
CA SER A 188 -11.81 3.15 1.36
C SER A 188 -11.24 4.56 1.55
N ASN A 189 -11.99 5.59 1.16
CA ASN A 189 -11.59 6.98 1.34
C ASN A 189 -11.43 7.38 2.83
N ASN A 190 -11.98 6.59 3.75
CA ASN A 190 -11.89 6.83 5.19
C ASN A 190 -10.49 6.63 5.76
N LEU A 191 -9.61 5.93 5.04
CA LEU A 191 -8.31 5.53 5.57
C LEU A 191 -7.17 6.47 5.21
N PHE A 192 -7.27 7.28 4.18
CA PHE A 192 -6.24 8.18 3.66
C PHE A 192 -4.93 7.47 3.26
N MET A 193 -4.29 6.78 4.22
CA MET A 193 -3.06 5.99 4.07
C MET A 193 -2.93 5.03 5.27
N TYR A 194 -2.34 3.85 5.06
CA TYR A 194 -2.19 2.72 5.99
C TYR A 194 -3.50 1.99 6.31
N PHE A 195 -3.43 0.68 6.33
CA PHE A 195 -4.53 -0.27 6.52
C PHE A 195 -5.56 -0.31 5.38
N GLU A 196 -5.44 0.51 4.33
CA GLU A 196 -6.27 0.42 3.13
C GLU A 196 -6.08 -0.90 2.38
N ASP A 197 -4.85 -1.43 2.43
CA ASP A 197 -4.48 -2.71 1.84
C ASP A 197 -5.10 -3.89 2.60
N ILE A 198 -5.15 -3.81 3.92
CA ILE A 198 -5.85 -4.79 4.76
C ILE A 198 -7.36 -4.69 4.53
N ASP A 199 -7.93 -3.48 4.53
CA ASP A 199 -9.36 -3.24 4.31
C ASP A 199 -9.83 -3.85 2.97
N ILE A 200 -9.17 -3.50 1.87
CA ILE A 200 -9.57 -4.00 0.55
C ILE A 200 -9.37 -5.51 0.45
N SER A 201 -8.32 -6.06 1.05
CA SER A 201 -8.05 -7.50 1.10
C SER A 201 -9.16 -8.26 1.84
N LEU A 202 -9.61 -7.76 2.98
CA LEU A 202 -10.70 -8.36 3.74
C LEU A 202 -12.02 -8.30 2.95
N ARG A 203 -12.34 -7.16 2.30
CA ARG A 203 -13.52 -7.02 1.42
C ARG A 203 -13.50 -7.99 0.23
N ILE A 204 -12.35 -8.24 -0.37
CA ILE A 204 -12.17 -9.22 -1.44
C ILE A 204 -12.47 -10.63 -0.92
N ARG A 205 -11.93 -10.99 0.25
CA ARG A 205 -12.17 -12.29 0.89
C ARG A 205 -13.63 -12.48 1.30
N GLU A 206 -14.32 -11.44 1.78
CA GLU A 206 -15.76 -11.46 2.07
C GLU A 206 -16.62 -11.72 0.83
N LYS A 207 -16.12 -11.36 -0.36
CA LYS A 207 -16.76 -11.70 -1.65
C LYS A 207 -16.47 -13.15 -2.12
N GLY A 208 -15.70 -13.92 -1.34
CA GLY A 208 -15.35 -15.29 -1.64
C GLY A 208 -14.13 -15.46 -2.55
N TYR A 209 -13.42 -14.38 -2.89
CA TYR A 209 -12.18 -14.45 -3.66
C TYR A 209 -10.97 -14.72 -2.78
N GLN A 210 -9.94 -15.29 -3.38
CA GLN A 210 -8.65 -15.57 -2.76
C GLN A 210 -7.60 -14.51 -3.15
N LEU A 211 -6.58 -14.38 -2.31
CA LEU A 211 -5.44 -13.50 -2.49
C LEU A 211 -4.17 -14.33 -2.57
N TRP A 212 -3.24 -13.98 -3.46
CA TRP A 212 -2.07 -14.79 -3.71
C TRP A 212 -0.78 -13.97 -3.84
N LEU A 213 0.31 -14.53 -3.31
CA LEU A 213 1.67 -14.15 -3.63
C LEU A 213 2.18 -15.04 -4.77
N VAL A 214 2.71 -14.44 -5.84
CA VAL A 214 3.27 -15.12 -7.01
C VAL A 214 4.79 -14.90 -7.03
N PRO A 215 5.61 -15.84 -6.49
CA PRO A 215 7.05 -15.62 -6.32
C PRO A 215 7.87 -15.51 -7.61
N GLN A 216 7.30 -15.97 -8.75
CA GLN A 216 7.93 -15.83 -10.07
C GLN A 216 7.99 -14.37 -10.54
N SER A 217 7.19 -13.49 -9.93
CA SER A 217 7.20 -12.05 -10.16
C SER A 217 7.99 -11.35 -9.07
N ALA A 218 8.86 -10.41 -9.43
CA ALA A 218 9.72 -9.71 -8.48
C ALA A 218 9.74 -8.20 -8.70
N ILE A 219 9.72 -7.46 -7.59
CA ILE A 219 9.93 -6.01 -7.56
C ILE A 219 10.84 -5.63 -6.38
N TRP A 220 11.43 -4.44 -6.45
CA TRP A 220 12.26 -3.86 -5.38
C TRP A 220 11.63 -2.57 -4.88
N HIS A 221 11.48 -2.44 -3.56
CA HIS A 221 10.80 -1.33 -2.90
C HIS A 221 11.78 -0.55 -2.03
N VAL A 222 11.82 0.76 -2.19
CA VAL A 222 12.67 1.65 -1.36
C VAL A 222 12.08 1.75 0.05
N GLY A 223 10.79 1.97 0.16
CA GLY A 223 10.00 1.95 1.39
C GLY A 223 10.24 3.11 2.35
N GLY A 224 9.14 3.70 2.81
CA GLY A 224 9.16 4.64 3.93
C GLY A 224 9.80 6.00 3.66
N MET A 225 10.04 6.39 2.40
CA MET A 225 10.64 7.69 2.08
C MET A 225 9.67 8.85 2.35
N SER A 226 8.40 8.68 2.01
CA SER A 226 7.34 9.69 2.22
C SER A 226 7.05 9.97 3.70
N ASN A 227 7.50 9.09 4.59
CA ASN A 227 7.09 9.06 6.00
C ASN A 227 8.18 9.54 6.96
N LYS A 228 9.37 9.84 6.43
CA LYS A 228 10.52 10.26 7.24
C LYS A 228 10.74 11.76 7.08
N ASN A 229 10.97 12.43 8.21
CA ASN A 229 11.54 13.77 8.19
C ASN A 229 12.93 13.71 7.55
N LYS A 230 13.28 14.70 6.73
CA LYS A 230 14.62 14.81 6.10
C LYS A 230 15.73 14.82 7.16
N GLU A 231 15.46 15.39 8.33
CA GLU A 231 16.39 15.45 9.46
C GLU A 231 15.80 14.79 10.71
N LYS A 232 16.69 14.28 11.58
CA LYS A 232 16.29 13.71 12.86
C LYS A 232 15.90 14.84 13.82
N THR A 233 14.61 14.95 14.09
CA THR A 233 14.08 15.86 15.11
C THR A 233 14.16 15.24 16.52
N ARG A 234 13.83 16.01 17.57
CA ARG A 234 13.64 15.49 18.94
C ARG A 234 12.60 14.37 18.98
N GLU A 235 11.60 14.41 18.09
CA GLU A 235 10.58 13.39 17.91
C GLU A 235 11.06 12.18 17.08
N GLY A 236 12.28 12.20 16.54
CA GLY A 236 12.86 11.16 15.67
C GLY A 236 12.56 11.40 14.19
N PHE A 237 12.80 10.38 13.35
CA PHE A 237 12.65 10.49 11.88
C PHE A 237 11.21 10.36 11.40
N VAL A 238 10.37 9.54 12.06
CA VAL A 238 9.00 9.26 11.60
C VAL A 238 8.07 10.40 12.01
N ASN A 239 7.31 10.91 11.03
CA ASN A 239 6.34 11.97 11.26
C ASN A 239 5.22 11.50 12.26
N PRO A 240 4.79 12.34 13.23
CA PRO A 240 3.70 12.00 14.14
C PRO A 240 2.39 11.56 13.45
N VAL A 241 2.08 12.11 12.29
CA VAL A 241 0.89 11.76 11.49
C VAL A 241 0.88 10.27 11.10
N VAL A 242 2.04 9.67 10.88
CA VAL A 242 2.17 8.22 10.61
C VAL A 242 1.63 7.40 11.78
N HIS A 243 1.96 7.80 13.01
CA HIS A 243 1.47 7.13 14.22
C HIS A 243 -0.03 7.34 14.41
N TYR A 244 -0.51 8.57 14.11
CA TYR A 244 -1.94 8.86 14.13
C TYR A 244 -2.72 7.94 13.20
N LEU A 245 -2.36 7.91 11.93
CA LEU A 245 -3.04 7.10 10.93
C LEU A 245 -2.98 5.60 11.27
N ASN A 246 -1.83 5.10 11.69
CA ASN A 246 -1.69 3.68 12.06
C ASN A 246 -2.57 3.29 13.24
N ILE A 247 -2.68 4.10 14.30
CA ILE A 247 -3.51 3.79 15.47
C ILE A 247 -4.99 3.94 15.14
N ARG A 248 -5.39 5.09 14.52
CA ARG A 248 -6.79 5.34 14.16
C ARG A 248 -7.32 4.29 13.20
N ASN A 249 -6.58 4.02 12.12
CA ASN A 249 -7.02 3.08 11.08
C ASN A 249 -7.03 1.64 11.59
N ARG A 250 -6.06 1.28 12.47
CA ARG A 250 -6.11 -0.01 13.16
C ARG A 250 -7.42 -0.20 13.93
N ILE A 251 -7.82 0.79 14.73
CA ILE A 251 -9.07 0.73 15.48
C ILE A 251 -10.27 0.65 14.53
N TRP A 252 -10.22 1.39 13.42
CA TRP A 252 -11.27 1.34 12.40
C TRP A 252 -11.42 -0.08 11.82
N ILE A 253 -10.33 -0.72 11.41
CA ILE A 253 -10.32 -2.12 10.92
C ILE A 253 -10.89 -3.07 11.98
N LEU A 254 -10.45 -2.93 13.23
CA LEU A 254 -10.94 -3.79 14.32
C LEU A 254 -12.45 -3.66 14.51
N LYS A 255 -13.00 -2.45 14.45
CA LYS A 255 -14.45 -2.21 14.58
C LYS A 255 -15.26 -2.80 13.42
N GLN A 256 -14.70 -2.81 12.21
CA GLN A 256 -15.39 -3.30 11.02
C GLN A 256 -15.36 -4.83 10.91
N TYR A 257 -14.22 -5.46 11.23
CA TYR A 257 -13.95 -6.85 10.84
C TYR A 257 -13.80 -7.83 12.00
N THR A 258 -13.77 -7.35 13.29
CA THR A 258 -13.67 -8.27 14.43
C THR A 258 -14.96 -9.04 14.61
N ARG A 259 -14.87 -10.37 14.52
CA ARG A 259 -15.99 -11.27 14.87
C ARG A 259 -16.24 -11.23 16.36
N TRP A 260 -17.49 -11.24 16.79
CA TRP A 260 -17.90 -11.06 18.18
C TRP A 260 -17.19 -12.01 19.16
N PHE A 261 -16.95 -13.26 18.77
CA PHE A 261 -16.30 -14.26 19.61
C PHE A 261 -14.78 -14.06 19.79
N TYR A 262 -14.12 -13.27 18.92
CA TYR A 262 -12.74 -12.85 19.08
C TYR A 262 -12.59 -11.51 19.82
N LEU A 263 -13.70 -10.82 20.11
CA LEU A 263 -13.67 -9.49 20.70
C LEU A 263 -12.83 -9.42 22.00
N PRO A 264 -12.92 -10.38 22.95
CA PRO A 264 -12.11 -10.31 24.17
C PRO A 264 -10.61 -10.34 23.90
N THR A 265 -10.12 -11.26 23.07
CA THR A 265 -8.70 -11.39 22.76
C THR A 265 -8.19 -10.21 21.95
N VAL A 266 -8.96 -9.73 20.98
CA VAL A 266 -8.65 -8.55 20.17
C VAL A 266 -8.55 -7.31 21.04
N VAL A 267 -9.49 -7.07 21.95
CA VAL A 267 -9.47 -5.90 22.85
C VAL A 267 -8.26 -5.97 23.79
N ILE A 268 -8.00 -7.11 24.42
CA ILE A 268 -6.86 -7.26 25.34
C ILE A 268 -5.55 -7.01 24.58
N PHE A 269 -5.34 -7.70 23.46
CA PHE A 269 -4.10 -7.58 22.69
C PHE A 269 -3.86 -6.15 22.21
N ASN A 270 -4.87 -5.51 21.61
CA ASN A 270 -4.70 -4.16 21.05
C ASN A 270 -4.61 -3.09 22.13
N SER A 271 -5.24 -3.28 23.30
CA SER A 271 -5.04 -2.39 24.45
C SER A 271 -3.60 -2.45 24.95
N ILE A 272 -3.02 -3.63 25.09
CA ILE A 272 -1.60 -3.81 25.47
C ILE A 272 -0.69 -3.18 24.40
N TYR A 273 -0.94 -3.46 23.12
CA TYR A 273 -0.15 -2.96 22.01
C TYR A 273 -0.13 -1.42 21.95
N ILE A 274 -1.30 -0.78 22.02
CA ILE A 274 -1.42 0.69 21.97
C ILE A 274 -0.84 1.32 23.24
N SER A 275 -1.11 0.74 24.43
CA SER A 275 -0.51 1.21 25.67
C SER A 275 1.02 1.15 25.62
N GLY A 276 1.59 0.08 25.06
CA GLY A 276 3.04 -0.04 24.85
C GLY A 276 3.61 1.08 23.99
N ILE A 277 2.92 1.48 22.91
CA ILE A 277 3.30 2.61 22.07
C ILE A 277 3.26 3.93 22.86
N LEU A 278 2.20 4.17 23.62
CA LEU A 278 2.05 5.38 24.45
C LEU A 278 3.15 5.48 25.51
N LEU A 279 3.40 4.37 26.23
CA LEU A 279 4.48 4.30 27.23
C LEU A 279 5.86 4.51 26.61
N TYR A 280 6.11 3.94 25.44
CA TYR A 280 7.35 4.17 24.70
C TYR A 280 7.56 5.65 24.36
N PHE A 281 6.52 6.38 23.91
CA PHE A 281 6.64 7.81 23.61
C PHE A 281 6.87 8.64 24.89
N LEU A 282 6.21 8.31 26.00
CA LEU A 282 6.43 8.93 27.29
C LEU A 282 7.87 8.71 27.78
N ALA A 283 8.35 7.48 27.78
CA ALA A 283 9.70 7.10 28.23
C ALA A 283 10.81 7.79 27.39
N ARG A 284 10.50 8.08 26.10
CA ARG A 284 11.41 8.79 25.18
C ARG A 284 11.20 10.30 25.14
N LEU A 285 10.32 10.85 26.00
CA LEU A 285 9.94 12.27 26.06
C LEU A 285 9.51 12.85 24.70
N ARG A 286 8.80 12.04 23.89
CA ARG A 286 8.27 12.41 22.57
C ARG A 286 6.82 12.88 22.70
N TRP A 287 6.66 14.06 23.28
CA TRP A 287 5.35 14.59 23.66
C TRP A 287 4.41 14.81 22.48
N GLY A 288 4.93 15.30 21.34
CA GLY A 288 4.14 15.48 20.12
C GLY A 288 3.55 14.15 19.61
N LYS A 289 4.37 13.08 19.57
CA LYS A 289 3.90 11.76 19.20
C LYS A 289 2.92 11.16 20.21
N PHE A 290 3.16 11.38 21.50
CA PHE A 290 2.26 10.92 22.56
C PHE A 290 0.88 11.57 22.41
N GLN A 291 0.80 12.89 22.30
CA GLN A 291 -0.48 13.61 22.12
C GLN A 291 -1.19 13.17 20.84
N THR A 292 -0.44 13.04 19.74
CA THR A 292 -0.97 12.57 18.46
C THR A 292 -1.52 11.15 18.55
N ALA A 293 -0.85 10.25 19.27
CA ALA A 293 -1.31 8.87 19.48
C ALA A 293 -2.56 8.81 20.39
N CYS A 294 -2.65 9.66 21.43
CA CYS A 294 -3.86 9.79 22.24
C CYS A 294 -5.05 10.29 21.42
N LYS A 295 -4.84 11.33 20.56
CA LYS A 295 -5.86 11.82 19.64
C LYS A 295 -6.31 10.71 18.69
N ALA A 296 -5.38 9.95 18.11
CA ALA A 296 -5.68 8.83 17.21
C ALA A 296 -6.53 7.76 17.88
N LEU A 297 -6.24 7.44 19.16
CA LEU A 297 -7.03 6.50 19.94
C LEU A 297 -8.47 7.00 20.12
N LEU A 298 -8.66 8.26 20.51
CA LEU A 298 -9.99 8.87 20.70
C LEU A 298 -10.77 8.92 19.38
N ASP A 299 -10.16 9.42 18.31
CA ASP A 299 -10.81 9.55 16.99
C ASP A 299 -11.20 8.16 16.44
N GLY A 300 -10.32 7.15 16.60
CA GLY A 300 -10.63 5.78 16.21
C GLY A 300 -11.80 5.18 16.99
N LEU A 301 -11.88 5.40 18.30
CA LEU A 301 -12.97 4.92 19.14
C LEU A 301 -14.28 5.65 18.84
N LEU A 302 -14.23 6.96 18.64
CA LEU A 302 -15.41 7.79 18.33
C LEU A 302 -15.85 7.66 16.84
N GLY A 303 -15.01 7.08 15.99
CA GLY A 303 -15.30 6.95 14.55
C GLY A 303 -15.14 8.27 13.80
N GLN A 304 -14.36 9.21 14.32
CA GLN A 304 -14.12 10.49 13.66
C GLN A 304 -13.10 10.31 12.53
N ILE A 305 -13.47 10.81 11.35
CA ILE A 305 -12.64 10.81 10.15
C ILE A 305 -12.23 12.26 9.92
N GLU A 306 -11.20 12.72 10.65
CA GLU A 306 -10.55 13.98 10.27
C GLU A 306 -9.52 13.69 9.19
N TYR A 307 -9.65 14.37 8.05
CA TYR A 307 -8.58 14.39 7.04
C TYR A 307 -7.45 15.27 7.58
N ILE A 308 -6.41 14.63 8.11
CA ILE A 308 -5.16 15.33 8.38
C ILE A 308 -4.46 15.50 7.03
N THR A 309 -4.55 16.70 6.48
CA THR A 309 -3.75 17.08 5.32
C THR A 309 -2.29 17.17 5.77
N PHE A 310 -1.40 16.47 5.07
CA PHE A 310 0.03 16.72 5.17
C PHE A 310 0.29 18.09 4.53
N SER A 311 0.36 19.15 5.34
CA SER A 311 0.86 20.43 4.85
C SER A 311 2.39 20.35 4.83
N SER A 312 3.01 20.84 3.77
CA SER A 312 4.46 21.00 3.63
C SER A 312 5.09 21.94 4.69
N THR A 313 4.27 22.62 5.50
CA THR A 313 4.66 23.56 6.54
C THR A 313 5.20 22.95 7.83
N ALA A 314 5.28 21.63 7.98
CA ALA A 314 5.92 20.99 9.14
C ALA A 314 7.47 20.89 9.02
N ALA A 315 8.07 21.59 8.05
CA ALA A 315 9.52 21.69 7.84
C ALA A 315 9.99 23.15 7.98
N LYS A 316 9.71 23.79 9.13
CA LYS A 316 10.44 24.97 9.62
C LYS A 316 10.92 24.74 11.03
#